data_4065d6756654bd9fdc3efcd588ecfb91
#
_entry.id   4065d6756654bd9fdc3efcd588ecfb91
#
_cell.length_a   1.000
_cell.length_b   1.000
_cell.length_c   1.000
_cell.angle_alpha   90.00
_cell.angle_beta   90.00
_cell.angle_gamma   90.00
#
_symmetry.space_group_name_H-M   'P 1'
#
loop_
_entity.id
_entity.type
_entity.pdbx_description
1 polymer ?
#
loop_
_entity_poly.entity_id
_entity_poly.type
_entity_poly.pdbx_seq_one_letter_code
_entity_poly.pdbx_strand_id
1 'polypeptide(L)'
;NNTELYILDIISGKHEAITDRDGPDFSPKVSNDRSLIAYLGYDDEYLSYQQSSIYVMRRDGSDKYKIEMDLDRNISNIFWSGNDKRIYFQYDDNGITKIGSTTLDGSQETVVDEVGGLSFSRPYSGGFFSLSKNNRYSFTYGTAYNPADLATGYKGSKRRITNLNKDLFDYKKLGKVEEIWYQSSYDGRMIQGWIVKPPNFDNSK
;
A
#
# COMPACT_ATOMS: atom_id res chain seq x y z
N ASN A 1 7.74 19.35 -7.33
CA ASN A 1 8.87 18.70 -6.64
C ASN A 1 9.42 17.60 -7.51
N ASN A 2 10.59 17.83 -8.09
CA ASN A 2 11.31 16.81 -8.84
C ASN A 2 12.35 16.17 -7.92
N THR A 3 12.29 14.86 -7.71
CA THR A 3 13.26 14.06 -6.95
C THR A 3 13.80 12.96 -7.82
N GLU A 4 15.12 12.74 -7.77
CA GLU A 4 15.80 11.75 -8.59
C GLU A 4 16.45 10.66 -7.72
N LEU A 5 16.67 9.50 -8.31
CA LEU A 5 17.46 8.44 -7.72
C LEU A 5 18.93 8.60 -8.07
N TYR A 6 19.79 8.39 -7.09
CA TYR A 6 21.24 8.48 -7.25
C TYR A 6 21.94 7.18 -6.87
N ILE A 7 22.98 6.84 -7.60
CA ILE A 7 23.97 5.87 -7.16
C ILE A 7 25.11 6.63 -6.48
N LEU A 8 25.47 6.20 -5.27
CA LEU A 8 26.62 6.72 -4.52
C LEU A 8 27.70 5.66 -4.42
N ASP A 9 28.90 5.97 -4.91
CA ASP A 9 30.10 5.20 -4.60
C ASP A 9 30.62 5.60 -3.21
N ILE A 10 30.51 4.69 -2.25
CA ILE A 10 30.85 4.96 -0.84
C ILE A 10 32.35 5.12 -0.59
N ILE A 11 33.20 4.70 -1.52
CA ILE A 11 34.66 4.81 -1.40
C ILE A 11 35.15 6.18 -1.90
N SER A 12 34.70 6.55 -3.10
CA SER A 12 35.12 7.82 -3.74
C SER A 12 34.24 9.00 -3.36
N GLY A 13 33.04 8.78 -2.82
CA GLY A 13 32.02 9.79 -2.56
C GLY A 13 31.34 10.34 -3.83
N LYS A 14 31.67 9.81 -5.00
CA LYS A 14 31.04 10.22 -6.25
C LYS A 14 29.59 9.72 -6.29
N HIS A 15 28.70 10.57 -6.76
CA HIS A 15 27.29 10.21 -6.98
C HIS A 15 26.86 10.61 -8.39
N GLU A 16 25.91 9.84 -8.93
CA GLU A 16 25.36 9.99 -10.27
C GLU A 16 23.86 9.78 -10.22
N ALA A 17 23.10 10.69 -10.87
CA ALA A 17 21.66 10.50 -11.05
C ALA A 17 21.41 9.38 -12.07
N ILE A 18 20.52 8.47 -11.72
CA ILE A 18 20.11 7.34 -12.58
C ILE A 18 18.67 7.48 -13.09
N THR A 19 17.96 8.52 -12.67
CA THR A 19 16.67 8.93 -13.21
C THR A 19 16.72 10.40 -13.62
N ASP A 20 15.83 10.79 -14.53
CA ASP A 20 15.82 12.11 -15.17
C ASP A 20 14.41 12.49 -15.69
N ARG A 21 13.37 11.94 -15.06
CA ARG A 21 11.98 12.19 -15.46
C ARG A 21 11.54 13.60 -15.05
N ASP A 22 10.60 14.17 -15.79
CA ASP A 22 9.83 15.33 -15.31
C ASP A 22 8.75 14.85 -14.34
N GLY A 23 9.13 14.72 -13.09
CA GLY A 23 8.34 14.17 -12.01
C GLY A 23 9.18 13.46 -10.96
N PRO A 24 8.65 13.18 -9.76
CA PRO A 24 9.41 12.58 -8.69
C PRO A 24 9.64 11.08 -8.91
N ASP A 25 10.88 10.64 -8.69
CA ASP A 25 11.28 9.25 -8.53
C ASP A 25 11.78 9.01 -7.11
N PHE A 26 11.24 8.00 -6.41
CA PHE A 26 11.49 7.80 -4.98
C PHE A 26 11.34 6.34 -4.54
N SER A 27 11.69 6.05 -3.29
CA SER A 27 11.55 4.72 -2.66
C SER A 27 12.21 3.56 -3.41
N PRO A 28 13.49 3.67 -3.86
CA PRO A 28 14.14 2.59 -4.59
C PRO A 28 14.31 1.32 -3.76
N LYS A 29 14.15 0.17 -4.41
CA LYS A 29 14.38 -1.18 -3.86
C LYS A 29 15.17 -2.01 -4.85
N VAL A 30 16.37 -2.41 -4.46
CA VAL A 30 17.21 -3.31 -5.26
C VAL A 30 16.69 -4.73 -5.15
N SER A 31 16.63 -5.48 -6.25
CA SER A 31 16.29 -6.92 -6.27
C SER A 31 17.30 -7.75 -5.47
N ASN A 32 16.90 -8.96 -5.03
CA ASN A 32 17.79 -9.81 -4.22
C ASN A 32 19.04 -10.26 -4.99
N ASP A 33 18.90 -10.46 -6.30
CA ASP A 33 20.01 -10.79 -7.22
C ASP A 33 20.86 -9.58 -7.61
N ARG A 34 20.44 -8.37 -7.20
CA ARG A 34 21.08 -7.07 -7.45
C ARG A 34 21.13 -6.63 -8.92
N SER A 35 20.32 -7.22 -9.78
CA SER A 35 20.29 -6.88 -11.22
C SER A 35 19.35 -5.72 -11.52
N LEU A 36 18.26 -5.56 -10.75
CA LEU A 36 17.21 -4.59 -10.99
C LEU A 36 17.00 -3.65 -9.80
N ILE A 37 16.42 -2.49 -10.08
CA ILE A 37 15.90 -1.53 -9.09
C ILE A 37 14.43 -1.30 -9.43
N ALA A 38 13.55 -1.57 -8.46
CA ALA A 38 12.16 -1.10 -8.50
C ALA A 38 12.06 0.20 -7.76
N TYR A 39 11.23 1.13 -8.21
CA TYR A 39 11.02 2.41 -7.58
C TYR A 39 9.62 2.93 -7.85
N LEU A 40 9.21 3.93 -7.09
CA LEU A 40 7.94 4.63 -7.29
C LEU A 40 8.18 5.95 -7.99
N GLY A 41 7.23 6.38 -8.78
CA GLY A 41 7.27 7.66 -9.46
C GLY A 41 6.00 7.94 -10.24
N TYR A 42 5.93 9.14 -10.83
CA TYR A 42 4.89 9.56 -11.77
C TYR A 42 5.41 10.72 -12.62
N ASP A 43 4.85 10.89 -13.83
CA ASP A 43 5.10 12.07 -14.64
C ASP A 43 4.30 13.24 -14.06
N ASP A 44 4.94 14.39 -13.79
CA ASP A 44 4.27 15.51 -13.13
C ASP A 44 3.42 16.30 -14.12
N GLU A 45 2.12 16.08 -14.08
CA GLU A 45 1.11 16.84 -14.83
C GLU A 45 0.56 18.05 -14.05
N TYR A 46 1.18 18.38 -12.89
CA TYR A 46 0.76 19.46 -12.00
C TYR A 46 -0.66 19.29 -11.44
N LEU A 47 -1.11 18.04 -11.31
CA LEU A 47 -2.41 17.69 -10.75
C LEU A 47 -2.29 17.28 -9.29
N SER A 48 -3.23 17.69 -8.45
CA SER A 48 -3.23 17.39 -7.01
C SER A 48 -3.55 15.93 -6.68
N TYR A 49 -3.99 15.14 -7.65
CA TYR A 49 -4.44 13.74 -7.51
C TYR A 49 -3.60 12.76 -8.32
N GLN A 50 -2.37 13.11 -8.67
CA GLN A 50 -1.47 12.21 -9.40
C GLN A 50 -1.10 11.00 -8.56
N GLN A 51 -1.03 9.85 -9.20
CA GLN A 51 -0.80 8.56 -8.55
C GLN A 51 0.60 8.04 -8.88
N SER A 52 1.30 7.58 -7.87
CA SER A 52 2.57 6.90 -8.05
C SER A 52 2.35 5.48 -8.60
N SER A 53 3.20 5.10 -9.54
CA SER A 53 3.27 3.79 -10.19
C SER A 53 4.60 3.10 -9.88
N ILE A 54 4.68 1.81 -10.16
CA ILE A 54 5.92 1.04 -10.04
C ILE A 54 6.70 1.12 -11.34
N TYR A 55 7.95 1.51 -11.24
CA TYR A 55 8.92 1.48 -12.33
C TYR A 55 10.03 0.50 -12.00
N VAL A 56 10.64 -0.04 -13.04
CA VAL A 56 11.79 -0.94 -12.92
C VAL A 56 12.87 -0.49 -13.90
N MET A 57 14.12 -0.62 -13.50
CA MET A 57 15.30 -0.37 -14.34
C MET A 57 16.40 -1.36 -14.01
N ARG A 58 17.39 -1.47 -14.86
CA ARG A 58 18.64 -2.13 -14.51
C ARG A 58 19.38 -1.34 -13.44
N ARG A 59 20.27 -2.02 -12.72
CA ARG A 59 21.05 -1.40 -11.64
C ARG A 59 21.91 -0.22 -12.09
N ASP A 60 22.33 -0.20 -13.36
CA ASP A 60 23.11 0.90 -13.97
C ASP A 60 22.24 2.07 -14.45
N GLY A 61 20.93 2.03 -14.22
CA GLY A 61 19.98 3.06 -14.65
C GLY A 61 19.45 2.88 -16.08
N SER A 62 19.88 1.84 -16.80
CA SER A 62 19.36 1.53 -18.13
C SER A 62 18.03 0.77 -18.11
N ASP A 63 17.38 0.63 -19.29
CA ASP A 63 16.15 -0.15 -19.52
C ASP A 63 15.01 0.20 -18.55
N LYS A 64 14.78 1.50 -18.34
CA LYS A 64 13.68 2.01 -17.49
C LYS A 64 12.32 1.74 -18.13
N TYR A 65 11.38 1.19 -17.37
CA TYR A 65 9.99 1.04 -17.80
C TYR A 65 9.03 1.06 -16.64
N LYS A 66 7.80 1.47 -16.89
CA LYS A 66 6.67 1.39 -15.98
C LYS A 66 6.06 0.00 -16.03
N ILE A 67 5.72 -0.59 -14.89
CA ILE A 67 4.88 -1.79 -14.86
C ILE A 67 3.43 -1.36 -15.11
N GLU A 68 2.88 -1.74 -16.26
CA GLU A 68 1.49 -1.45 -16.59
C GLU A 68 0.56 -2.45 -15.88
N MET A 69 -0.28 -1.95 -15.00
CA MET A 69 -1.25 -2.72 -14.23
C MET A 69 -2.65 -2.19 -14.47
N ASP A 70 -3.65 -3.06 -14.46
CA ASP A 70 -5.06 -2.67 -14.40
C ASP A 70 -5.43 -2.27 -12.95
N LEU A 71 -4.80 -1.20 -12.46
CA LEU A 71 -4.96 -0.69 -11.10
C LEU A 71 -4.91 0.84 -11.09
N ASP A 72 -6.08 1.47 -11.04
CA ASP A 72 -6.22 2.91 -10.88
C ASP A 72 -6.16 3.30 -9.38
N ARG A 73 -5.00 3.12 -8.76
CA ARG A 73 -4.75 3.45 -7.34
C ARG A 73 -3.33 3.91 -7.11
N ASN A 74 -3.17 4.78 -6.13
CA ASN A 74 -1.85 5.22 -5.67
C ASN A 74 -1.10 4.08 -4.99
N ILE A 75 0.14 3.82 -5.40
CA ILE A 75 0.98 2.74 -4.88
C ILE A 75 1.98 3.28 -3.86
N SER A 76 2.19 2.52 -2.81
CA SER A 76 3.19 2.81 -1.78
C SER A 76 3.87 1.52 -1.28
N ASN A 77 4.96 1.67 -0.54
CA ASN A 77 5.64 0.58 0.18
C ASN A 77 5.91 -0.67 -0.66
N ILE A 78 6.86 -0.59 -1.59
CA ILE A 78 7.21 -1.71 -2.47
C ILE A 78 8.30 -2.62 -1.88
N PHE A 79 8.20 -3.93 -2.16
CA PHE A 79 9.19 -4.96 -1.78
C PHE A 79 9.32 -6.01 -2.87
N TRP A 80 10.56 -6.42 -3.17
CA TRP A 80 10.81 -7.57 -4.02
C TRP A 80 10.44 -8.88 -3.33
N SER A 81 9.80 -9.79 -4.06
CA SER A 81 9.68 -11.19 -3.62
C SER A 81 11.06 -11.85 -3.51
N GLY A 82 11.17 -12.89 -2.68
CA GLY A 82 12.47 -13.54 -2.44
C GLY A 82 13.14 -14.16 -3.68
N ASN A 83 12.39 -14.40 -4.75
CA ASN A 83 12.87 -14.91 -6.03
C ASN A 83 12.90 -13.85 -7.16
N ASP A 84 12.69 -12.59 -6.81
CA ASP A 84 12.67 -11.43 -7.71
C ASP A 84 11.68 -11.49 -8.90
N LYS A 85 10.69 -12.38 -8.82
CA LYS A 85 9.68 -12.53 -9.89
C LYS A 85 8.45 -11.64 -9.69
N ARG A 86 8.25 -11.11 -8.49
CA ARG A 86 7.11 -10.25 -8.16
C ARG A 86 7.57 -9.08 -7.28
N ILE A 87 6.80 -8.00 -7.35
CA ILE A 87 6.90 -6.85 -6.45
C ILE A 87 5.61 -6.81 -5.63
N TYR A 88 5.73 -6.82 -4.30
CA TYR A 88 4.64 -6.59 -3.37
C TYR A 88 4.52 -5.09 -3.11
N PHE A 89 3.31 -4.60 -3.01
CA PHE A 89 3.04 -3.17 -2.82
C PHE A 89 1.80 -2.94 -1.96
N GLN A 90 1.68 -1.73 -1.43
CA GLN A 90 0.52 -1.28 -0.67
C GLN A 90 -0.28 -0.27 -1.50
N TYR A 91 -1.61 -0.33 -1.40
CA TYR A 91 -2.53 0.60 -2.05
C TYR A 91 -3.84 0.70 -1.26
N ASP A 92 -4.56 1.82 -1.44
CA ASP A 92 -5.87 2.00 -0.85
C ASP A 92 -6.95 1.77 -1.91
N ASP A 93 -7.97 1.00 -1.55
CA ASP A 93 -9.10 0.71 -2.41
C ASP A 93 -10.39 0.58 -1.61
N ASN A 94 -11.41 1.35 -1.99
CA ASN A 94 -12.71 1.41 -1.32
C ASN A 94 -12.57 1.63 0.21
N GLY A 95 -11.74 2.60 0.62
CA GLY A 95 -11.52 2.95 2.03
C GLY A 95 -10.78 1.90 2.86
N ILE A 96 -10.18 0.90 2.22
CA ILE A 96 -9.42 -0.17 2.85
C ILE A 96 -8.02 -0.18 2.28
N THR A 97 -7.01 -0.23 3.14
CA THR A 97 -5.63 -0.46 2.70
C THR A 97 -5.38 -1.94 2.44
N LYS A 98 -4.80 -2.22 1.30
CA LYS A 98 -4.53 -3.57 0.80
C LYS A 98 -3.05 -3.77 0.52
N ILE A 99 -2.63 -5.02 0.50
CA ILE A 99 -1.34 -5.44 -0.04
C ILE A 99 -1.63 -6.19 -1.34
N GLY A 100 -1.04 -5.73 -2.42
CA GLY A 100 -1.04 -6.39 -3.71
C GLY A 100 0.32 -7.01 -4.04
N SER A 101 0.36 -7.81 -5.08
CA SER A 101 1.61 -8.19 -5.73
C SER A 101 1.44 -8.18 -7.25
N THR A 102 2.48 -7.81 -7.96
CA THR A 102 2.51 -7.81 -9.42
C THR A 102 3.75 -8.55 -9.93
N THR A 103 3.63 -9.19 -11.06
CA THR A 103 4.78 -9.65 -11.86
C THR A 103 5.37 -8.48 -12.63
N LEU A 104 6.52 -8.66 -13.24
CA LEU A 104 7.17 -7.61 -14.05
C LEU A 104 6.42 -7.29 -15.35
N ASP A 105 5.54 -8.17 -15.80
CA ASP A 105 4.65 -7.97 -16.95
C ASP A 105 3.28 -7.37 -16.59
N GLY A 106 3.06 -7.02 -15.29
CA GLY A 106 1.86 -6.33 -14.82
C GLY A 106 0.72 -7.23 -14.34
N SER A 107 0.88 -8.55 -14.35
CA SER A 107 -0.13 -9.47 -13.78
C SER A 107 -0.19 -9.32 -12.26
N GLN A 108 -1.33 -8.85 -11.76
CA GLN A 108 -1.50 -8.45 -10.37
C GLN A 108 -2.53 -9.31 -9.61
N GLU A 109 -2.38 -9.35 -8.28
CA GLU A 109 -3.33 -9.97 -7.37
C GLU A 109 -3.38 -9.23 -6.04
N THR A 110 -4.52 -9.26 -5.35
CA THR A 110 -4.63 -8.82 -3.95
C THR A 110 -4.18 -9.94 -3.03
N VAL A 111 -3.26 -9.63 -2.12
CA VAL A 111 -2.66 -10.58 -1.16
C VAL A 111 -3.30 -10.44 0.23
N VAL A 112 -3.57 -9.19 0.65
CA VAL A 112 -4.21 -8.85 1.93
C VAL A 112 -5.16 -7.68 1.71
N ASP A 113 -6.31 -7.73 2.35
CA ASP A 113 -7.41 -6.76 2.27
C ASP A 113 -7.80 -6.12 3.62
N GLU A 114 -6.94 -6.21 4.64
CA GLU A 114 -7.24 -5.76 6.00
C GLU A 114 -6.02 -5.13 6.68
N VAL A 115 -5.31 -4.25 5.96
CA VAL A 115 -4.19 -3.52 6.55
C VAL A 115 -4.74 -2.32 7.32
N GLY A 116 -4.41 -2.22 8.60
CA GLY A 116 -4.93 -1.18 9.48
C GLY A 116 -3.92 -0.10 9.82
N GLY A 117 -4.39 1.13 9.93
CA GLY A 117 -3.57 2.27 10.34
C GLY A 117 -3.22 2.27 11.82
N LEU A 118 -2.12 2.95 12.14
CA LEU A 118 -1.56 3.06 13.51
C LEU A 118 -1.79 4.44 14.16
N SER A 119 -2.33 5.40 13.42
CA SER A 119 -2.38 6.78 13.88
C SER A 119 -3.66 7.10 14.63
N PHE A 120 -3.53 7.59 15.87
CA PHE A 120 -4.64 8.14 16.65
C PHE A 120 -5.13 9.50 16.15
N SER A 121 -4.28 10.26 15.50
CA SER A 121 -4.58 11.64 15.08
C SER A 121 -4.96 11.78 13.61
N ARG A 122 -4.69 10.76 12.81
CA ARG A 122 -4.99 10.76 11.36
C ARG A 122 -5.56 9.40 10.97
N PRO A 123 -6.88 9.29 10.85
CA PRO A 123 -7.56 8.02 10.50
C PRO A 123 -7.26 7.54 9.07
N TYR A 124 -6.45 8.26 8.31
CA TYR A 124 -6.12 7.98 6.91
C TYR A 124 -4.78 7.25 6.73
N SER A 125 -4.07 6.90 7.79
CA SER A 125 -2.82 6.15 7.63
C SER A 125 -3.13 4.69 7.40
N GLY A 126 -2.72 4.18 6.25
CA GLY A 126 -3.01 2.82 5.77
C GLY A 126 -2.19 1.72 6.44
N GLY A 127 -1.50 1.97 7.55
CA GLY A 127 -0.66 0.98 8.20
C GLY A 127 0.60 0.63 7.41
N PHE A 128 1.22 -0.50 7.74
CA PHE A 128 2.50 -0.93 7.17
C PHE A 128 2.56 -2.44 6.99
N PHE A 129 3.41 -2.87 6.08
CA PHE A 129 3.79 -4.27 5.97
C PHE A 129 5.29 -4.43 5.73
N SER A 130 5.79 -5.61 5.97
CA SER A 130 7.13 -6.04 5.62
C SER A 130 7.10 -7.42 4.98
N LEU A 131 8.08 -7.71 4.14
CA LEU A 131 8.20 -8.96 3.41
C LEU A 131 9.56 -9.60 3.70
N SER A 132 9.56 -10.89 4.02
CA SER A 132 10.78 -11.68 4.20
C SER A 132 11.22 -12.33 2.88
N LYS A 133 12.49 -12.76 2.81
CA LYS A 133 13.04 -13.45 1.63
C LYS A 133 12.31 -14.74 1.23
N ASN A 134 11.57 -15.36 2.12
CA ASN A 134 10.75 -16.55 1.83
C ASN A 134 9.28 -16.19 1.54
N ASN A 135 8.99 -14.92 1.22
CA ASN A 135 7.67 -14.38 0.90
C ASN A 135 6.64 -14.51 2.03
N ARG A 136 7.09 -14.63 3.27
CA ARG A 136 6.22 -14.42 4.42
C ARG A 136 6.09 -12.92 4.65
N TYR A 137 4.88 -12.44 4.87
CA TYR A 137 4.62 -11.04 5.16
C TYR A 137 4.08 -10.87 6.58
N SER A 138 4.41 -9.77 7.19
CA SER A 138 3.77 -9.28 8.41
C SER A 138 3.21 -7.89 8.16
N PHE A 139 2.10 -7.59 8.78
CA PHE A 139 1.40 -6.33 8.54
C PHE A 139 0.63 -5.88 9.79
N THR A 140 0.34 -4.59 9.85
CA THR A 140 -0.57 -4.04 10.84
C THR A 140 -1.99 -4.41 10.45
N TYR A 141 -2.67 -5.13 11.32
CA TYR A 141 -4.05 -5.56 11.11
C TYR A 141 -5.01 -4.62 11.84
N GLY A 142 -6.01 -4.13 11.16
CA GLY A 142 -7.03 -3.28 11.78
C GLY A 142 -8.36 -3.41 11.06
N THR A 143 -9.45 -3.26 11.81
CA THR A 143 -10.81 -3.23 11.29
C THR A 143 -11.59 -2.10 11.96
N ALA A 144 -12.83 -1.87 11.55
CA ALA A 144 -13.72 -0.92 12.22
C ALA A 144 -13.97 -1.25 13.71
N TYR A 145 -13.66 -2.48 14.14
CA TYR A 145 -13.91 -2.99 15.50
C TYR A 145 -12.65 -3.29 16.28
N ASN A 146 -11.49 -3.28 15.63
CA ASN A 146 -10.22 -3.58 16.27
C ASN A 146 -9.18 -2.55 15.82
N PRO A 147 -8.53 -1.85 16.75
CA PRO A 147 -7.36 -1.03 16.42
C PRO A 147 -6.22 -1.93 15.95
N ALA A 148 -5.16 -1.31 15.46
CA ALA A 148 -4.06 -2.05 14.86
C ALA A 148 -3.43 -3.07 15.81
N ASP A 149 -3.37 -4.29 15.31
CA ASP A 149 -2.63 -5.42 15.84
C ASP A 149 -1.56 -5.85 14.84
N LEU A 150 -0.76 -6.83 15.18
CA LEU A 150 0.17 -7.46 14.26
C LEU A 150 -0.42 -8.76 13.71
N ALA A 151 -0.36 -8.92 12.40
CA ALA A 151 -0.71 -10.14 11.70
C ALA A 151 0.43 -10.61 10.80
N THR A 152 0.40 -11.86 10.41
CA THR A 152 1.33 -12.47 9.47
C THR A 152 0.60 -13.35 8.48
N GLY A 153 1.21 -13.55 7.31
CA GLY A 153 0.64 -14.41 6.29
C GLY A 153 1.66 -15.03 5.35
N TYR A 154 1.18 -16.02 4.60
CA TYR A 154 1.94 -16.72 3.59
C TYR A 154 1.00 -17.46 2.64
N LYS A 155 1.17 -17.30 1.32
CA LYS A 155 0.39 -18.01 0.29
C LYS A 155 -1.12 -17.93 0.52
N GLY A 156 -1.65 -16.73 0.73
CA GLY A 156 -3.09 -16.50 0.93
C GLY A 156 -3.64 -16.81 2.33
N SER A 157 -2.88 -17.50 3.19
CA SER A 157 -3.28 -17.66 4.59
C SER A 157 -2.81 -16.47 5.41
N LYS A 158 -3.65 -15.98 6.32
CA LYS A 158 -3.31 -14.90 7.26
C LYS A 158 -3.71 -15.27 8.68
N ARG A 159 -2.95 -14.78 9.67
CA ARG A 159 -3.20 -14.99 11.09
C ARG A 159 -2.82 -13.76 11.89
N ARG A 160 -3.74 -13.22 12.66
CA ARG A 160 -3.48 -12.22 13.70
C ARG A 160 -2.63 -12.87 14.81
N ILE A 161 -1.54 -12.21 15.22
CA ILE A 161 -0.58 -12.74 16.20
C ILE A 161 -0.57 -11.95 17.50
N THR A 162 -1.14 -10.76 17.55
CA THR A 162 -1.36 -9.98 18.77
C THR A 162 -2.84 -9.70 18.97
N ASN A 163 -3.21 -9.36 20.20
CA ASN A 163 -4.53 -8.88 20.60
C ASN A 163 -4.36 -7.85 21.71
N LEU A 164 -3.72 -6.72 21.35
CA LEU A 164 -3.19 -5.75 22.30
C LEU A 164 -4.25 -5.04 23.13
N ASN A 165 -5.47 -4.92 22.60
CA ASN A 165 -6.55 -4.17 23.25
C ASN A 165 -7.72 -5.09 23.70
N LYS A 166 -7.46 -6.38 23.86
CA LYS A 166 -8.48 -7.35 24.25
C LYS A 166 -9.13 -7.01 25.58
N ASP A 167 -8.33 -6.64 26.58
CA ASP A 167 -8.76 -6.25 27.93
C ASP A 167 -9.73 -5.07 27.92
N LEU A 168 -9.55 -4.13 27.00
CA LEU A 168 -10.48 -3.00 26.83
C LEU A 168 -11.74 -3.40 26.05
N PHE A 169 -11.56 -4.07 24.89
CA PHE A 169 -12.66 -4.29 23.95
C PHE A 169 -13.60 -5.43 24.36
N ASP A 170 -13.14 -6.39 25.17
CA ASP A 170 -14.03 -7.43 25.74
C ASP A 170 -15.14 -6.85 26.65
N TYR A 171 -14.94 -5.65 27.17
CA TYR A 171 -15.91 -4.96 28.03
C TYR A 171 -16.64 -3.79 27.35
N LYS A 172 -16.43 -3.60 26.03
CA LYS A 172 -17.05 -2.52 25.27
C LYS A 172 -18.04 -3.07 24.24
N LYS A 173 -19.23 -2.51 24.24
CA LYS A 173 -20.18 -2.73 23.15
C LYS A 173 -19.99 -1.63 22.12
N LEU A 174 -19.40 -1.97 20.98
CA LEU A 174 -19.15 -1.02 19.90
C LEU A 174 -20.40 -0.81 19.04
N GLY A 175 -20.46 0.33 18.38
CA GLY A 175 -21.46 0.63 17.38
C GLY A 175 -21.27 -0.23 16.13
N LYS A 176 -22.36 -0.51 15.41
CA LYS A 176 -22.31 -1.22 14.14
C LYS A 176 -21.85 -0.27 13.03
N VAL A 177 -20.84 -0.67 12.27
CA VAL A 177 -20.40 0.05 11.07
C VAL A 177 -21.00 -0.63 9.85
N GLU A 178 -21.68 0.14 9.01
CA GLU A 178 -22.30 -0.31 7.77
C GLU A 178 -21.72 0.51 6.61
N GLU A 179 -21.21 -0.18 5.60
CA GLU A 179 -20.85 0.44 4.33
C GLU A 179 -22.13 0.71 3.53
N ILE A 180 -22.21 1.91 2.97
CA ILE A 180 -23.31 2.33 2.11
C ILE A 180 -22.76 2.88 0.78
N TRP A 181 -23.57 2.72 -0.26
CA TRP A 181 -23.32 3.34 -1.55
C TRP A 181 -24.55 4.11 -1.98
N TYR A 182 -24.36 5.35 -2.42
CA TYR A 182 -25.46 6.18 -2.93
C TYR A 182 -25.00 6.99 -4.13
N GLN A 183 -25.96 7.36 -4.95
CA GLN A 183 -25.70 8.12 -6.16
C GLN A 183 -25.63 9.62 -5.87
N SER A 184 -24.59 10.29 -6.36
CA SER A 184 -24.49 11.73 -6.33
C SER A 184 -25.63 12.36 -7.11
N SER A 185 -26.32 13.32 -6.52
CA SER A 185 -27.40 14.08 -7.19
C SER A 185 -26.87 15.08 -8.23
N TYR A 186 -25.55 15.36 -8.19
CA TYR A 186 -24.93 16.32 -9.10
C TYR A 186 -24.53 15.67 -10.43
N ASP A 187 -23.85 14.54 -10.41
CA ASP A 187 -23.22 13.92 -11.58
C ASP A 187 -23.51 12.42 -11.74
N GLY A 188 -24.33 11.85 -10.84
CA GLY A 188 -24.73 10.46 -10.89
C GLY A 188 -23.65 9.46 -10.48
N ARG A 189 -22.47 9.89 -10.03
CA ARG A 189 -21.41 8.99 -9.57
C ARG A 189 -21.80 8.27 -8.29
N MET A 190 -21.36 7.05 -8.14
CA MET A 190 -21.51 6.29 -6.90
C MET A 190 -20.54 6.83 -5.84
N ILE A 191 -21.07 7.18 -4.68
CA ILE A 191 -20.33 7.68 -3.52
C ILE A 191 -20.36 6.60 -2.45
N GLN A 192 -19.18 6.20 -1.98
CA GLN A 192 -19.01 5.32 -0.84
C GLN A 192 -19.08 6.12 0.46
N GLY A 193 -19.73 5.55 1.46
CA GLY A 193 -19.79 6.10 2.81
C GLY A 193 -19.95 5.02 3.88
N TRP A 194 -19.80 5.42 5.13
CA TRP A 194 -19.98 4.53 6.27
C TRP A 194 -20.93 5.17 7.27
N ILE A 195 -21.87 4.37 7.78
CA ILE A 195 -22.74 4.74 8.89
C ILE A 195 -22.28 4.00 10.14
N VAL A 196 -22.02 4.75 11.20
CA VAL A 196 -21.75 4.17 12.52
C VAL A 196 -23.00 4.32 13.37
N LYS A 197 -23.67 3.20 13.62
CA LYS A 197 -24.88 3.15 14.45
C LYS A 197 -24.50 2.95 15.92
N PRO A 198 -25.12 3.66 16.88
CA PRO A 198 -24.90 3.42 18.31
C PRO A 198 -25.15 1.97 18.69
N PRO A 199 -24.54 1.44 19.77
CA PRO A 199 -24.71 0.04 20.18
C PRO A 199 -26.16 -0.43 20.41
N ASN A 200 -27.05 0.49 20.75
CA ASN A 200 -28.47 0.21 20.99
C ASN A 200 -29.36 0.92 19.96
N PHE A 201 -28.87 1.08 18.74
CA PHE A 201 -29.64 1.71 17.67
C PHE A 201 -30.90 0.90 17.34
N ASP A 202 -32.04 1.58 17.34
CA ASP A 202 -33.34 1.02 17.00
C ASP A 202 -33.72 1.44 15.57
N ASN A 203 -33.73 0.45 14.66
CA ASN A 203 -34.10 0.70 13.26
C ASN A 203 -35.60 1.04 13.07
N SER A 204 -36.42 0.92 14.11
CA SER A 204 -37.86 1.22 14.04
C SER A 204 -38.21 2.66 14.37
N LYS A 205 -37.21 3.44 14.79
CA LYS A 205 -37.32 4.87 15.10
C LYS A 205 -36.47 5.68 14.09
#